data_616a5fc5ca416110f0d77c2a24a39c39
#
_entry.id   616a5fc5ca416110f0d77c2a24a39c39
#
_cell.length_a   1.000
_cell.length_b   1.000
_cell.length_c   1.000
_cell.angle_alpha   90.00
_cell.angle_beta   90.00
_cell.angle_gamma   90.00
#
_symmetry.space_group_name_H-M   'P 1'
#
loop_
_entity.id
_entity.type
_entity.pdbx_description
1 polymer ?
#
loop_
_entity_poly.entity_id
_entity_poly.type
_entity_poly.pdbx_seq_one_letter_code
_entity_poly.pdbx_strand_id
1 'polypeptide(L)'
;MEAPFVDTSFIDALYELRHQPRLHLAIQEERDADALFTLIQQEKARLRRTLPWPDSVKSVDDTRETIRANRKAFFDKTAAVYMIRWDDALAGIVSFNTIQDKEGVIGYWIAEAFEGKGIVSQAVSTLIAAYTDANLVERCVIRASTANTRSNAVAQRLGFRFHHTEKDAERIGEQWFDHNIYHYPA
;
A
#
# COMPACT_ATOMS: atom_id res chain seq x y z
N MET A 1 -18.59 2.40 35.47
CA MET A 1 -18.05 1.46 34.47
C MET A 1 -16.95 2.19 33.73
N GLU A 2 -15.72 1.86 34.00
CA GLU A 2 -14.59 2.46 33.26
C GLU A 2 -14.63 1.95 31.82
N ALA A 3 -14.43 2.88 30.86
CA ALA A 3 -14.26 2.51 29.47
C ALA A 3 -13.03 1.60 29.36
N PRO A 4 -13.06 0.56 28.51
CA PRO A 4 -11.91 -0.30 28.35
C PRO A 4 -10.70 0.53 27.91
N PHE A 5 -9.57 0.30 28.55
CA PHE A 5 -8.31 0.93 28.18
C PHE A 5 -7.97 0.51 26.74
N VAL A 6 -7.96 1.48 25.83
CA VAL A 6 -7.57 1.24 24.43
C VAL A 6 -6.07 1.53 24.35
N ASP A 7 -5.27 0.51 24.11
CA ASP A 7 -3.85 0.67 23.84
C ASP A 7 -3.66 1.35 22.48
N THR A 8 -3.22 2.61 22.51
CA THR A 8 -2.94 3.43 21.31
C THR A 8 -1.44 3.56 21.03
N SER A 9 -0.60 2.81 21.74
CA SER A 9 0.86 2.90 21.57
C SER A 9 1.33 2.61 20.14
N PHE A 10 0.58 1.76 19.39
CA PHE A 10 0.88 1.48 17.99
C PHE A 10 0.75 2.73 17.11
N ILE A 11 -0.11 3.69 17.46
CA ILE A 11 -0.30 4.92 16.69
C ILE A 11 1.00 5.72 16.68
N ASP A 12 1.63 5.92 17.83
CA ASP A 12 2.89 6.66 17.92
C ASP A 12 4.02 5.98 17.14
N ALA A 13 4.06 4.64 17.16
CA ALA A 13 5.09 3.87 16.48
C ALA A 13 4.88 3.76 14.96
N LEU A 14 3.62 3.75 14.49
CA LEU A 14 3.27 3.39 13.11
C LEU A 14 2.65 4.51 12.28
N TYR A 15 2.36 5.66 12.88
CA TYR A 15 1.74 6.78 12.16
C TYR A 15 2.66 7.38 11.10
N GLU A 16 3.94 7.48 11.41
CA GLU A 16 4.99 7.92 10.49
C GLU A 16 6.17 6.95 10.56
N LEU A 17 6.65 6.52 9.38
CA LEU A 17 7.79 5.65 9.24
C LEU A 17 8.86 6.36 8.41
N ARG A 18 10.09 6.38 8.93
CA ARG A 18 11.23 6.98 8.23
C ARG A 18 12.29 5.92 7.97
N HIS A 19 12.73 5.87 6.73
CA HIS A 19 13.84 5.02 6.32
C HIS A 19 14.80 5.86 5.50
N GLN A 20 15.94 6.21 6.05
CA GLN A 20 16.89 7.17 5.48
C GLN A 20 16.30 8.61 5.39
N PRO A 21 17.12 9.63 5.14
CA PRO A 21 16.63 11.02 5.12
C PRO A 21 15.62 11.32 4.02
N ARG A 22 15.64 10.54 2.92
CA ARG A 22 14.83 10.81 1.73
C ARG A 22 13.46 10.17 1.75
N LEU A 23 13.30 8.99 2.39
CA LEU A 23 12.06 8.22 2.38
C LEU A 23 11.26 8.45 3.67
N HIS A 24 10.04 8.93 3.52
CA HIS A 24 9.09 9.13 4.60
C HIS A 24 7.75 8.50 4.23
N LEU A 25 7.22 7.66 5.09
CA LEU A 25 5.89 7.10 4.98
C LEU A 25 5.02 7.70 6.08
N ALA A 26 3.84 8.20 5.72
CA ALA A 26 2.90 8.76 6.68
C ALA A 26 1.49 8.27 6.41
N ILE A 27 0.73 7.99 7.47
CA ILE A 27 -0.70 7.69 7.37
C ILE A 27 -1.39 8.90 6.72
N GLN A 28 -2.33 8.62 5.83
CA GLN A 28 -3.11 9.64 5.13
C GLN A 28 -3.93 10.47 6.11
N GLU A 29 -3.99 11.77 5.85
CA GLU A 29 -4.88 12.70 6.55
C GLU A 29 -5.83 13.36 5.55
N GLU A 30 -6.98 13.86 6.00
CA GLU A 30 -7.96 14.49 5.10
C GLU A 30 -7.37 15.70 4.35
N ARG A 31 -6.43 16.41 4.96
CA ARG A 31 -5.69 17.51 4.31
C ARG A 31 -4.85 17.07 3.11
N ASP A 32 -4.55 15.78 2.99
CA ASP A 32 -3.79 15.22 1.87
C ASP A 32 -4.66 14.96 0.64
N ALA A 33 -5.98 15.09 0.75
CA ALA A 33 -6.92 14.70 -0.31
C ALA A 33 -6.68 15.42 -1.63
N ASP A 34 -6.44 16.72 -1.60
CA ASP A 34 -6.21 17.52 -2.83
C ASP A 34 -4.94 17.08 -3.55
N ALA A 35 -3.83 16.95 -2.83
CA ALA A 35 -2.55 16.53 -3.41
C ALA A 35 -2.62 15.10 -3.96
N LEU A 36 -3.23 14.19 -3.21
CA LEU A 36 -3.38 12.80 -3.64
C LEU A 36 -4.31 12.68 -4.85
N PHE A 37 -5.45 13.37 -4.84
CA PHE A 37 -6.36 13.40 -5.97
C PHE A 37 -5.67 13.92 -7.23
N THR A 38 -4.93 15.02 -7.12
CA THR A 38 -4.17 15.60 -8.23
C THR A 38 -3.17 14.59 -8.81
N LEU A 39 -2.41 13.90 -7.95
CA LEU A 39 -1.45 12.89 -8.38
C LEU A 39 -2.15 11.71 -9.08
N ILE A 40 -3.25 11.22 -8.53
CA ILE A 40 -4.03 10.14 -9.15
C ILE A 40 -4.54 10.56 -10.53
N GLN A 41 -5.04 11.77 -10.70
CA GLN A 41 -5.51 12.26 -12.00
C GLN A 41 -4.38 12.38 -13.01
N GLN A 42 -3.21 12.86 -12.60
CA GLN A 42 -2.03 12.95 -13.46
C GLN A 42 -1.55 11.56 -13.94
N GLU A 43 -1.65 10.56 -13.08
CA GLU A 43 -1.16 9.20 -13.33
C GLU A 43 -2.25 8.24 -13.83
N LYS A 44 -3.50 8.71 -13.94
CA LYS A 44 -4.68 7.87 -14.18
C LYS A 44 -4.54 6.97 -15.41
N ALA A 45 -4.08 7.52 -16.53
CA ALA A 45 -3.94 6.75 -17.78
C ALA A 45 -2.99 5.56 -17.62
N ARG A 46 -1.97 5.72 -16.78
CA ARG A 46 -0.99 4.67 -16.49
C ARG A 46 -1.48 3.70 -15.42
N LEU A 47 -2.03 4.22 -14.32
CA LEU A 47 -2.51 3.40 -13.20
C LEU A 47 -3.67 2.48 -13.58
N ARG A 48 -4.58 2.95 -14.43
CA ARG A 48 -5.74 2.16 -14.86
C ARG A 48 -5.39 0.89 -15.65
N ARG A 49 -4.17 0.79 -16.15
CA ARG A 49 -3.71 -0.39 -16.88
C ARG A 49 -3.50 -1.60 -15.97
N THR A 50 -3.17 -1.36 -14.71
CA THR A 50 -2.80 -2.39 -13.75
C THR A 50 -3.63 -2.37 -12.47
N LEU A 51 -4.46 -1.35 -12.27
CA LEU A 51 -5.28 -1.18 -11.08
C LEU A 51 -6.75 -0.99 -11.46
N PRO A 52 -7.70 -1.59 -10.72
CA PRO A 52 -9.12 -1.55 -11.07
C PRO A 52 -9.85 -0.27 -10.64
N TRP A 53 -9.28 0.52 -9.70
CA TRP A 53 -9.98 1.60 -9.02
C TRP A 53 -9.78 3.02 -9.59
N PRO A 54 -8.74 3.36 -10.40
CA PRO A 54 -8.51 4.76 -10.81
C PRO A 54 -9.69 5.41 -11.53
N ASP A 55 -10.45 4.67 -12.31
CA ASP A 55 -11.60 5.19 -13.05
C ASP A 55 -12.77 5.59 -12.14
N SER A 56 -12.85 5.06 -10.93
CA SER A 56 -13.89 5.42 -9.95
C SER A 56 -13.58 6.68 -9.16
N VAL A 57 -12.35 7.18 -9.22
CA VAL A 57 -11.94 8.42 -8.55
C VAL A 57 -12.25 9.60 -9.45
N LYS A 58 -13.37 10.28 -9.18
CA LYS A 58 -13.91 11.37 -10.04
C LYS A 58 -13.80 12.74 -9.43
N SER A 59 -13.66 12.81 -8.11
CA SER A 59 -13.62 14.08 -7.37
C SER A 59 -12.66 14.01 -6.18
N VAL A 60 -12.29 15.17 -5.67
CA VAL A 60 -11.52 15.26 -4.41
C VAL A 60 -12.31 14.65 -3.25
N ASP A 61 -13.64 14.72 -3.27
CA ASP A 61 -14.47 14.13 -2.23
C ASP A 61 -14.40 12.59 -2.22
N ASP A 62 -14.30 11.97 -3.38
CA ASP A 62 -14.06 10.52 -3.49
C ASP A 62 -12.76 10.13 -2.80
N THR A 63 -11.69 10.88 -3.04
CA THR A 63 -10.40 10.68 -2.38
C THR A 63 -10.49 10.90 -0.88
N ARG A 64 -11.21 11.94 -0.45
CA ARG A 64 -11.40 12.24 0.98
C ARG A 64 -12.15 11.12 1.71
N GLU A 65 -13.20 10.57 1.09
CA GLU A 65 -13.93 9.42 1.65
C GLU A 65 -13.04 8.18 1.77
N THR A 66 -12.23 7.90 0.75
CA THR A 66 -11.26 6.80 0.78
C THR A 66 -10.25 6.99 1.92
N ILE A 67 -9.73 8.21 2.10
CA ILE A 67 -8.82 8.53 3.21
C ILE A 67 -9.49 8.28 4.56
N ARG A 68 -10.74 8.72 4.73
CA ARG A 68 -11.48 8.46 5.99
C ARG A 68 -11.62 6.97 6.28
N ALA A 69 -11.99 6.19 5.28
CA ALA A 69 -12.11 4.74 5.41
C ALA A 69 -10.74 4.08 5.74
N ASN A 70 -9.68 4.51 5.08
CA ASN A 70 -8.33 4.02 5.34
C ASN A 70 -7.85 4.37 6.75
N ARG A 71 -8.14 5.58 7.23
CA ARG A 71 -7.83 5.99 8.60
C ARG A 71 -8.55 5.13 9.62
N LYS A 72 -9.85 4.89 9.42
CA LYS A 72 -10.63 4.02 10.29
C LYS A 72 -10.02 2.63 10.37
N ALA A 73 -9.67 2.05 9.22
CA ALA A 73 -9.05 0.73 9.15
C ALA A 73 -7.68 0.70 9.86
N PHE A 74 -6.90 1.77 9.77
CA PHE A 74 -5.64 1.89 10.52
C PHE A 74 -5.86 1.86 12.03
N PHE A 75 -6.80 2.64 12.54
CA PHE A 75 -7.11 2.64 13.98
C PHE A 75 -7.72 1.30 14.44
N ASP A 76 -8.45 0.61 13.57
CA ASP A 76 -8.99 -0.72 13.83
C ASP A 76 -7.95 -1.85 13.62
N LYS A 77 -6.74 -1.52 13.15
CA LYS A 77 -5.66 -2.47 12.85
C LYS A 77 -6.01 -3.49 11.76
N THR A 78 -6.91 -3.14 10.85
CA THR A 78 -7.38 -4.03 9.77
C THR A 78 -6.77 -3.71 8.41
N ALA A 79 -6.16 -2.55 8.27
CA ALA A 79 -5.40 -2.11 7.09
C ALA A 79 -4.50 -0.96 7.47
N ALA A 80 -3.59 -0.58 6.58
CA ALA A 80 -2.73 0.57 6.79
C ALA A 80 -2.29 1.13 5.43
N VAL A 81 -2.65 2.38 5.14
CA VAL A 81 -2.34 3.01 3.86
C VAL A 81 -1.48 4.24 4.09
N TYR A 82 -0.28 4.21 3.54
CA TYR A 82 0.74 5.24 3.71
C TYR A 82 0.97 6.03 2.44
N MET A 83 1.08 7.36 2.59
CA MET A 83 1.65 8.22 1.58
C MET A 83 3.16 8.00 1.51
N ILE A 84 3.70 7.74 0.33
CA ILE A 84 5.15 7.69 0.10
C ILE A 84 5.62 9.10 -0.25
N ARG A 85 6.52 9.65 0.54
CA ARG A 85 7.23 10.89 0.22
C ARG A 85 8.70 10.60 -0.01
N TRP A 86 9.21 11.16 -1.10
CA TRP A 86 10.61 11.08 -1.46
C TRP A 86 11.14 12.50 -1.63
N ASP A 87 12.12 12.88 -0.82
CA ASP A 87 12.57 14.27 -0.73
C ASP A 87 11.40 15.25 -0.54
N ASP A 88 10.48 14.91 0.37
CA ASP A 88 9.26 15.65 0.70
C ASP A 88 8.19 15.71 -0.41
N ALA A 89 8.47 15.21 -1.60
CA ALA A 89 7.48 15.13 -2.68
C ALA A 89 6.63 13.87 -2.58
N LEU A 90 5.31 14.01 -2.79
CA LEU A 90 4.40 12.88 -2.86
C LEU A 90 4.72 12.02 -4.08
N ALA A 91 5.13 10.77 -3.84
CA ALA A 91 5.58 9.85 -4.88
C ALA A 91 4.57 8.73 -5.19
N GLY A 92 3.75 8.34 -4.23
CA GLY A 92 2.80 7.23 -4.39
C GLY A 92 2.25 6.73 -3.07
N ILE A 93 1.81 5.48 -3.07
CA ILE A 93 1.18 4.80 -1.94
C ILE A 93 1.85 3.45 -1.70
N VAL A 94 2.02 3.09 -0.44
CA VAL A 94 2.31 1.72 0.00
C VAL A 94 1.33 1.36 1.11
N SER A 95 0.86 0.13 1.12
CA SER A 95 -0.17 -0.27 2.06
C SER A 95 -0.09 -1.73 2.46
N PHE A 96 -0.64 -2.03 3.63
CA PHE A 96 -1.34 -3.28 3.86
C PHE A 96 -2.81 -3.04 3.50
N ASN A 97 -3.27 -3.59 2.40
CA ASN A 97 -4.66 -3.48 1.96
C ASN A 97 -5.60 -4.16 2.95
N THR A 98 -5.14 -5.26 3.54
CA THR A 98 -5.79 -5.96 4.63
C THR A 98 -4.77 -6.50 5.62
N ILE A 99 -5.14 -6.52 6.89
CA ILE A 99 -4.42 -7.22 7.95
C ILE A 99 -5.45 -8.09 8.65
N GLN A 100 -5.30 -9.41 8.58
CA GLN A 100 -6.19 -10.38 9.20
C GLN A 100 -5.39 -11.58 9.67
N ASP A 101 -5.59 -11.99 10.92
CA ASP A 101 -4.88 -13.13 11.51
C ASP A 101 -3.36 -13.04 11.35
N LYS A 102 -2.84 -11.82 11.53
CA LYS A 102 -1.42 -11.47 11.35
C LYS A 102 -0.86 -11.71 9.94
N GLU A 103 -1.72 -11.81 8.96
CA GLU A 103 -1.36 -11.79 7.54
C GLU A 103 -1.70 -10.45 6.91
N GLY A 104 -0.70 -9.79 6.34
CA GLY A 104 -0.83 -8.52 5.66
C GLY A 104 -0.71 -8.66 4.15
N VAL A 105 -1.72 -8.21 3.40
CA VAL A 105 -1.67 -8.16 1.94
C VAL A 105 -1.17 -6.79 1.51
N ILE A 106 -0.03 -6.76 0.84
CA ILE A 106 0.67 -5.55 0.45
C ILE A 106 0.17 -5.04 -0.91
N GLY A 107 -0.04 -3.73 -0.99
CA GLY A 107 -0.31 -3.02 -2.22
C GLY A 107 0.60 -1.80 -2.36
N TYR A 108 0.85 -1.38 -3.60
CA TYR A 108 1.67 -0.18 -3.87
C TYR A 108 1.46 0.32 -5.29
N TRP A 109 1.65 1.61 -5.44
CA TRP A 109 1.86 2.24 -6.74
C TRP A 109 2.75 3.47 -6.57
N ILE A 110 3.42 3.85 -7.64
CA ILE A 110 4.33 5.00 -7.64
C ILE A 110 4.13 5.81 -8.91
N ALA A 111 4.27 7.13 -8.80
CA ALA A 111 4.23 8.02 -9.95
C ALA A 111 5.41 7.77 -10.89
N GLU A 112 5.18 7.92 -12.18
CA GLU A 112 6.18 7.63 -13.22
C GLU A 112 7.51 8.35 -12.99
N ALA A 113 7.46 9.62 -12.55
CA ALA A 113 8.66 10.43 -12.28
C ALA A 113 9.57 9.84 -11.19
N PHE A 114 9.06 8.96 -10.35
CA PHE A 114 9.79 8.34 -9.23
C PHE A 114 10.18 6.89 -9.50
N GLU A 115 9.83 6.35 -10.66
CA GLU A 115 10.21 4.98 -11.04
C GLU A 115 11.72 4.83 -11.23
N GLY A 116 12.22 3.60 -11.08
CA GLY A 116 13.62 3.26 -11.32
C GLY A 116 14.59 3.72 -10.25
N LYS A 117 14.12 4.17 -9.09
CA LYS A 117 14.95 4.65 -7.96
C LYS A 117 14.96 3.70 -6.76
N GLY A 118 14.27 2.56 -6.87
CA GLY A 118 14.17 1.60 -5.76
C GLY A 118 13.25 2.05 -4.62
N ILE A 119 12.41 3.05 -4.83
CA ILE A 119 11.55 3.64 -3.78
C ILE A 119 10.52 2.64 -3.29
N VAL A 120 9.83 1.93 -4.19
CA VAL A 120 8.81 0.94 -3.82
C VAL A 120 9.42 -0.16 -2.96
N SER A 121 10.58 -0.71 -3.34
CA SER A 121 11.25 -1.76 -2.57
C SER A 121 11.63 -1.28 -1.18
N GLN A 122 12.15 -0.05 -1.05
CA GLN A 122 12.47 0.54 0.25
C GLN A 122 11.22 0.79 1.08
N ALA A 123 10.14 1.30 0.48
CA ALA A 123 8.87 1.55 1.16
C ALA A 123 8.25 0.26 1.69
N VAL A 124 8.19 -0.78 0.87
CA VAL A 124 7.66 -2.10 1.28
C VAL A 124 8.52 -2.70 2.40
N SER A 125 9.83 -2.66 2.27
CA SER A 125 10.75 -3.15 3.30
C SER A 125 10.57 -2.43 4.63
N THR A 126 10.43 -1.11 4.61
CA THR A 126 10.18 -0.28 5.80
C THR A 126 8.85 -0.64 6.46
N LEU A 127 7.80 -0.80 5.65
CA LEU A 127 6.47 -1.18 6.13
C LEU A 127 6.49 -2.56 6.81
N ILE A 128 7.10 -3.55 6.18
CA ILE A 128 7.21 -4.91 6.72
C ILE A 128 7.94 -4.91 8.06
N ALA A 129 9.11 -4.27 8.12
CA ALA A 129 9.91 -4.21 9.34
C ALA A 129 9.13 -3.58 10.50
N ALA A 130 8.47 -2.45 10.27
CA ALA A 130 7.71 -1.75 11.30
C ALA A 130 6.55 -2.59 11.85
N TYR A 131 5.79 -3.25 10.98
CA TYR A 131 4.63 -4.05 11.39
C TYR A 131 5.01 -5.40 12.00
N THR A 132 6.11 -5.97 11.56
CA THR A 132 6.68 -7.19 12.18
C THR A 132 7.21 -6.85 13.59
N ASP A 133 7.94 -5.76 13.74
CA ASP A 133 8.47 -5.32 15.04
C ASP A 133 7.35 -4.96 16.03
N ALA A 134 6.25 -4.41 15.54
CA ALA A 134 5.05 -4.12 16.33
C ALA A 134 4.19 -5.36 16.63
N ASN A 135 4.58 -6.53 16.13
CA ASN A 135 3.86 -7.80 16.29
C ASN A 135 2.42 -7.78 15.74
N LEU A 136 2.17 -6.98 14.71
CA LEU A 136 0.87 -6.89 14.05
C LEU A 136 0.77 -7.77 12.81
N VAL A 137 1.90 -8.11 12.20
CA VAL A 137 1.98 -8.94 11.00
C VAL A 137 3.09 -9.96 11.18
N GLU A 138 2.81 -11.20 10.85
CA GLU A 138 3.77 -12.31 10.84
C GLU A 138 4.03 -12.81 9.42
N ARG A 139 3.05 -12.70 8.54
CA ARG A 139 3.15 -13.07 7.13
C ARG A 139 2.72 -11.91 6.24
N CYS A 140 3.51 -11.65 5.22
CA CYS A 140 3.19 -10.69 4.17
C CYS A 140 2.90 -11.41 2.86
N VAL A 141 1.92 -10.90 2.12
CA VAL A 141 1.50 -11.43 0.82
C VAL A 141 1.57 -10.32 -0.21
N ILE A 142 2.20 -10.59 -1.36
CA ILE A 142 2.10 -9.75 -2.55
C ILE A 142 1.30 -10.53 -3.60
N ARG A 143 0.30 -9.88 -4.17
CA ARG A 143 -0.52 -10.39 -5.27
C ARG A 143 -0.19 -9.55 -6.50
N ALA A 144 0.48 -10.15 -7.47
CA ALA A 144 0.92 -9.46 -8.66
C ALA A 144 0.30 -10.08 -9.91
N SER A 145 -0.34 -9.26 -10.75
CA SER A 145 -0.79 -9.73 -12.06
C SER A 145 0.36 -10.40 -12.81
N THR A 146 0.10 -11.55 -13.42
CA THR A 146 1.10 -12.24 -14.24
C THR A 146 1.65 -11.38 -15.37
N ALA A 147 0.86 -10.39 -15.81
CA ALA A 147 1.25 -9.43 -16.85
C ALA A 147 2.07 -8.25 -16.29
N ASN A 148 2.11 -8.05 -14.97
CA ASN A 148 2.82 -6.93 -14.34
C ASN A 148 4.24 -7.35 -13.94
N THR A 149 5.15 -7.26 -14.90
CA THR A 149 6.57 -7.64 -14.71
C THR A 149 7.23 -6.87 -13.56
N ARG A 150 6.94 -5.58 -13.40
CA ARG A 150 7.51 -4.74 -12.33
C ARG A 150 7.09 -5.21 -10.94
N SER A 151 5.81 -5.49 -10.75
CA SER A 151 5.29 -5.94 -9.47
C SER A 151 5.86 -7.30 -9.07
N ASN A 152 5.95 -8.24 -10.02
CA ASN A 152 6.60 -9.53 -9.79
C ASN A 152 8.08 -9.36 -9.43
N ALA A 153 8.79 -8.46 -10.11
CA ALA A 153 10.21 -8.19 -9.83
C ALA A 153 10.42 -7.59 -8.43
N VAL A 154 9.51 -6.75 -7.95
CA VAL A 154 9.55 -6.21 -6.58
C VAL A 154 9.46 -7.34 -5.55
N ALA A 155 8.50 -8.25 -5.69
CA ALA A 155 8.33 -9.38 -4.80
C ALA A 155 9.60 -10.25 -4.75
N GLN A 156 10.16 -10.57 -5.91
CA GLN A 156 11.37 -11.39 -6.02
C GLN A 156 12.59 -10.70 -5.40
N ARG A 157 12.76 -9.40 -5.66
CA ARG A 157 13.88 -8.61 -5.12
C ARG A 157 13.84 -8.51 -3.60
N LEU A 158 12.64 -8.46 -3.01
CA LEU A 158 12.45 -8.40 -1.57
C LEU A 158 12.56 -9.76 -0.87
N GLY A 159 12.83 -10.83 -1.62
CA GLY A 159 12.98 -12.18 -1.05
C GLY A 159 11.65 -12.88 -0.77
N PHE A 160 10.57 -12.42 -1.36
CA PHE A 160 9.30 -13.14 -1.31
C PHE A 160 9.41 -14.42 -2.12
N ARG A 161 8.79 -15.49 -1.61
CA ARG A 161 8.72 -16.76 -2.31
C ARG A 161 7.42 -16.87 -3.08
N PHE A 162 7.50 -17.24 -4.36
CA PHE A 162 6.33 -17.62 -5.15
C PHE A 162 5.62 -18.81 -4.51
N HIS A 163 4.30 -18.69 -4.34
CA HIS A 163 3.48 -19.73 -3.71
C HIS A 163 2.60 -20.43 -4.75
N HIS A 164 1.80 -19.69 -5.49
CA HIS A 164 0.92 -20.22 -6.53
C HIS A 164 0.40 -19.09 -7.43
N THR A 165 -0.27 -19.48 -8.51
CA THR A 165 -1.00 -18.56 -9.38
C THR A 165 -2.51 -18.77 -9.20
N GLU A 166 -3.23 -17.69 -8.94
CA GLU A 166 -4.70 -17.67 -8.94
C GLU A 166 -5.19 -17.22 -10.32
N LYS A 167 -6.02 -18.04 -10.95
CA LYS A 167 -6.62 -17.68 -12.23
C LYS A 167 -7.81 -16.75 -12.04
N ASP A 168 -7.99 -15.84 -13.01
CA ASP A 168 -9.09 -14.87 -13.01
C ASP A 168 -9.25 -14.16 -11.67
N ALA A 169 -8.12 -13.75 -11.09
CA ALA A 169 -8.06 -13.20 -9.75
C ALA A 169 -8.55 -11.76 -9.68
N GLU A 170 -8.43 -10.98 -10.75
CA GLU A 170 -8.83 -9.58 -10.80
C GLU A 170 -9.34 -9.18 -12.16
N ARG A 171 -10.45 -8.43 -12.17
CA ARG A 171 -10.99 -7.83 -13.37
C ARG A 171 -10.59 -6.36 -13.48
N ILE A 172 -10.00 -6.00 -14.61
CA ILE A 172 -9.68 -4.61 -14.94
C ILE A 172 -10.37 -4.29 -16.27
N GLY A 173 -11.36 -3.38 -16.25
CA GLY A 173 -12.23 -3.16 -17.39
C GLY A 173 -13.03 -4.42 -17.71
N GLU A 174 -12.90 -4.94 -18.93
CA GLU A 174 -13.55 -6.17 -19.37
C GLU A 174 -12.62 -7.40 -19.35
N GLN A 175 -11.35 -7.21 -18.97
CA GLN A 175 -10.34 -8.26 -18.98
C GLN A 175 -10.07 -8.81 -17.59
N TRP A 176 -9.98 -10.15 -17.50
CA TRP A 176 -9.56 -10.86 -16.28
C TRP A 176 -8.07 -11.13 -16.30
N PHE A 177 -7.44 -10.97 -15.15
CA PHE A 177 -6.01 -11.19 -14.96
C PHE A 177 -5.76 -12.25 -13.91
N ASP A 178 -4.78 -13.11 -14.18
CA ASP A 178 -4.26 -14.05 -13.18
C ASP A 178 -3.29 -13.32 -12.24
N HIS A 179 -3.23 -13.75 -10.98
CA HIS A 179 -2.29 -13.24 -10.00
C HIS A 179 -1.27 -14.29 -9.58
N ASN A 180 -0.01 -13.92 -9.61
CA ASN A 180 1.03 -14.64 -8.88
C ASN A 180 0.97 -14.22 -7.41
N ILE A 181 0.95 -15.20 -6.52
CA ILE A 181 0.87 -15.00 -5.08
C ILE A 181 2.25 -15.31 -4.48
N TYR A 182 2.80 -14.33 -3.77
CA TYR A 182 4.10 -14.41 -3.10
C TYR A 182 3.92 -14.27 -1.60
N HIS A 183 4.70 -15.05 -0.82
CA HIS A 183 4.70 -14.99 0.64
C HIS A 183 6.07 -14.59 1.18
N TYR A 184 6.05 -13.85 2.30
CA TYR A 184 7.23 -13.49 3.08
C TYR A 184 6.89 -13.50 4.58
N PRO A 185 7.72 -14.07 5.49
CA PRO A 185 8.89 -14.88 5.17
C PRO A 185 8.52 -16.12 4.36
N ALA A 186 9.51 -16.65 3.68
CA ALA A 186 9.33 -17.80 2.79
C ALA A 186 9.01 -19.10 3.56
#